data_efe0f54082e41fce2b1db13ebbf3bba1
#
_entry.id   efe0f54082e41fce2b1db13ebbf3bba1
#
_cell.length_a   1.000
_cell.length_b   1.000
_cell.length_c   1.000
_cell.angle_alpha   90.00
_cell.angle_beta   90.00
_cell.angle_gamma   90.00
#
_symmetry.space_group_name_H-M   'P 1'
#
loop_
_entity.id
_entity.type
_entity.pdbx_description
1 polymer ?
#
loop_
_entity_poly.entity_id
_entity_poly.type
_entity_poly.pdbx_seq_one_letter_code
_entity_poly.pdbx_strand_id
1 'polypeptide(L)'
;GTGAEHFVALDRTWAGPVHGGLEARHEMTDLTAPSPLKVLDVTWRVTAYALESTDRPARMFDVVITHTCATPDPLILPEYHYGGFGFRGAAGWNGPGEAVQFLTSEGITDRIQGNNTRARWCYVGG
;
A
#
# COMPACT_ATOMS: atom_id res chain seq x y z
N GLY A 1 12.36 -2.28 16.03
CA GLY A 1 12.14 -1.50 14.81
C GLY A 1 12.71 -0.11 14.96
N THR A 2 13.04 0.52 13.85
CA THR A 2 13.64 1.87 13.82
C THR A 2 12.59 2.97 13.68
N GLY A 3 11.33 2.60 13.47
CA GLY A 3 10.20 3.52 13.35
C GLY A 3 8.90 2.90 13.84
N ALA A 4 7.92 3.74 14.08
CA ALA A 4 6.57 3.36 14.44
C ALA A 4 5.55 4.22 13.70
N GLU A 5 4.44 3.61 13.25
CA GLU A 5 3.28 4.29 12.73
C GLU A 5 2.17 4.25 13.78
N HIS A 6 1.54 5.39 14.02
CA HIS A 6 0.48 5.56 15.01
C HIS A 6 -0.77 6.13 14.32
N PHE A 7 -1.92 5.51 14.57
CA PHE A 7 -3.22 6.07 14.22
C PHE A 7 -3.48 7.33 15.06
N VAL A 8 -3.92 8.40 14.39
CA VAL A 8 -4.24 9.68 15.04
C VAL A 8 -5.75 9.92 15.06
N ALA A 9 -6.39 9.86 13.90
CA ALA A 9 -7.81 10.16 13.78
C ALA A 9 -8.43 9.55 12.53
N LEU A 10 -9.73 9.30 12.60
CA LEU A 10 -10.60 9.08 11.46
C LEU A 10 -11.23 10.43 11.09
N ASP A 11 -10.76 11.05 10.01
CA ASP A 11 -11.17 12.41 9.65
C ASP A 11 -12.50 12.41 8.90
N ARG A 12 -12.76 11.38 8.09
CA ARG A 12 -13.95 11.34 7.27
C ARG A 12 -14.35 9.90 6.93
N THR A 13 -15.66 9.67 6.88
CA THR A 13 -16.26 8.51 6.21
C THR A 13 -17.32 9.00 5.23
N TRP A 14 -17.57 8.22 4.19
CA TRP A 14 -18.66 8.47 3.25
C TRP A 14 -19.27 7.15 2.78
N ALA A 15 -20.52 7.22 2.36
CA ALA A 15 -21.23 6.12 1.76
C ALA A 15 -22.09 6.62 0.60
N GLY A 16 -22.23 5.81 -0.44
CA GLY A 16 -23.03 6.12 -1.60
C GLY A 16 -23.36 4.86 -2.41
N PRO A 17 -24.23 4.97 -3.41
CA PRO A 17 -24.66 3.83 -4.19
C PRO A 17 -23.54 3.23 -5.07
N VAL A 18 -22.53 4.00 -5.41
CA VAL A 18 -21.41 3.57 -6.27
C VAL A 18 -20.18 3.21 -5.44
N HIS A 19 -19.87 4.01 -4.44
CA HIS A 19 -18.71 3.77 -3.58
C HIS A 19 -18.91 4.40 -2.20
N GLY A 20 -18.19 3.86 -1.24
CA GLY A 20 -18.01 4.41 0.11
C GLY A 20 -16.55 4.37 0.51
N GLY A 21 -16.22 4.94 1.64
CA GLY A 21 -14.83 4.90 2.08
C GLY A 21 -14.55 5.64 3.37
N LEU A 22 -13.27 5.77 3.65
CA LEU A 22 -12.76 6.47 4.82
C LEU A 22 -11.46 7.23 4.49
N GLU A 23 -11.19 8.22 5.30
CA GLU A 23 -9.91 8.92 5.33
C GLU A 23 -9.45 9.01 6.79
N ALA A 24 -8.22 8.56 7.03
CA ALA A 24 -7.63 8.49 8.36
C ALA A 24 -6.24 9.11 8.36
N ARG A 25 -5.91 9.75 9.47
CA ARG A 25 -4.56 10.27 9.71
C ARG A 25 -3.76 9.35 10.60
N HIS A 26 -2.51 9.22 10.25
CA HIS A 26 -1.47 8.55 11.01
C HIS A 26 -0.24 9.44 11.11
N GLU A 27 0.65 9.10 12.01
CA GLU A 27 1.97 9.73 12.17
C GLU A 27 3.04 8.66 12.16
N MET A 28 4.15 8.94 11.48
CA MET A 28 5.34 8.10 11.58
C MET A 28 6.40 8.78 12.43
N THR A 29 6.94 8.01 13.36
CA THR A 29 7.95 8.45 14.32
C THR A 29 9.24 7.68 14.10
N ASP A 30 10.35 8.39 14.01
CA ASP A 30 11.70 7.83 14.08
C ASP A 30 12.04 7.54 15.56
N LEU A 31 12.40 6.28 15.82
CA LEU A 31 12.79 5.79 17.14
C LEU A 31 14.32 5.67 17.29
N THR A 32 15.10 6.05 16.29
CA THR A 32 16.56 6.02 16.35
C THR A 32 17.15 7.31 16.89
N ALA A 33 16.38 8.39 16.90
CA ALA A 33 16.77 9.65 17.50
C ALA A 33 16.87 9.53 19.05
N PRO A 34 17.61 10.42 19.73
CA PRO A 34 17.70 10.43 21.20
C PRO A 34 16.36 10.53 21.92
N SER A 35 15.37 11.12 21.25
CA SER A 35 13.95 11.08 21.64
C SER A 35 13.11 10.80 20.41
N PRO A 36 11.94 10.12 20.55
CA PRO A 36 11.06 9.87 19.40
C PRO A 36 10.75 11.15 18.63
N LEU A 37 11.01 11.14 17.34
CA LEU A 37 10.82 12.29 16.45
C LEU A 37 9.76 11.96 15.40
N LYS A 38 8.68 12.75 15.36
CA LYS A 38 7.71 12.66 14.28
C LYS A 38 8.36 13.14 12.98
N VAL A 39 8.36 12.27 11.96
CA VAL A 39 9.02 12.52 10.67
C VAL A 39 8.05 12.63 9.51
N LEU A 40 6.88 11.98 9.59
CA LEU A 40 5.84 12.05 8.56
C LEU A 40 4.45 12.23 9.18
N ASP A 41 3.64 13.05 8.51
CA ASP A 41 2.19 12.98 8.52
C ASP A 41 1.75 12.04 7.40
N VAL A 42 0.85 11.13 7.70
CA VAL A 42 0.39 10.10 6.76
C VAL A 42 -1.13 10.16 6.66
N THR A 43 -1.62 10.26 5.43
CA THR A 43 -3.06 10.16 5.16
C THR A 43 -3.35 8.86 4.42
N TRP A 44 -4.25 8.06 4.97
CA TRP A 44 -4.81 6.88 4.33
C TRP A 44 -6.19 7.23 3.79
N ARG A 45 -6.38 7.03 2.49
CA ARG A 45 -7.71 7.06 1.87
C ARG A 45 -8.01 5.68 1.31
N VAL A 46 -9.09 5.08 1.79
CA VAL A 46 -9.58 3.79 1.28
C VAL A 46 -10.95 4.02 0.67
N THR A 47 -11.11 3.66 -0.59
CA THR A 47 -12.39 3.68 -1.30
C THR A 47 -12.79 2.26 -1.64
N ALA A 48 -13.99 1.84 -1.22
CA ALA A 48 -14.60 0.56 -1.57
C ALA A 48 -15.70 0.80 -2.59
N TYR A 49 -15.73 0.02 -3.66
CA TYR A 49 -16.69 0.14 -4.74
C TYR A 49 -17.79 -0.89 -4.62
N ALA A 50 -19.03 -0.46 -4.89
CA ALA A 50 -20.17 -1.35 -5.05
C ALA A 50 -20.09 -1.98 -6.45
N LEU A 51 -19.69 -3.24 -6.52
CA LEU A 51 -19.65 -3.99 -7.77
C LEU A 51 -20.91 -4.85 -7.88
N GLU A 52 -21.66 -4.65 -8.96
CA GLU A 52 -22.70 -5.59 -9.36
C GLU A 52 -21.98 -6.76 -10.07
N SER A 53 -21.76 -7.84 -9.34
CA SER A 53 -21.21 -9.09 -9.90
C SER A 53 -22.32 -10.14 -9.93
N THR A 54 -22.61 -10.65 -11.12
CA THR A 54 -23.61 -11.69 -11.34
C THR A 54 -23.07 -13.09 -11.07
N ASP A 55 -21.77 -13.32 -11.31
CA ASP A 55 -21.20 -14.68 -11.35
C ASP A 55 -20.27 -15.00 -10.17
N ARG A 56 -19.58 -14.00 -9.65
CA ARG A 56 -18.67 -14.19 -8.49
C ARG A 56 -18.70 -12.96 -7.58
N PRO A 57 -18.80 -13.16 -6.26
CA PRO A 57 -18.63 -12.06 -5.31
C PRO A 57 -17.23 -11.43 -5.49
N ALA A 58 -17.21 -10.16 -5.84
CA ALA A 58 -15.98 -9.40 -5.96
C ALA A 58 -16.00 -8.18 -5.04
N ARG A 59 -14.82 -7.74 -4.62
CA ARG A 59 -14.61 -6.50 -3.89
C ARG A 59 -13.49 -5.73 -4.58
N MET A 60 -13.69 -4.45 -4.77
CA MET A 60 -12.67 -3.56 -5.34
C MET A 60 -12.40 -2.43 -4.37
N PHE A 61 -11.12 -2.15 -4.16
CA PHE A 61 -10.67 -1.09 -3.27
C PHE A 61 -9.59 -0.29 -3.95
N ASP A 62 -9.66 1.03 -3.79
CA ASP A 62 -8.50 1.91 -3.98
C ASP A 62 -7.93 2.25 -2.61
N VAL A 63 -6.62 2.15 -2.49
CA VAL A 63 -5.88 2.56 -1.30
C VAL A 63 -4.85 3.59 -1.72
N VAL A 64 -4.98 4.80 -1.21
CA VAL A 64 -4.04 5.90 -1.44
C VAL A 64 -3.41 6.27 -0.11
N ILE A 65 -2.10 6.18 -0.03
CA ILE A 65 -1.32 6.56 1.14
C ILE A 65 -0.46 7.75 0.76
N THR A 66 -0.68 8.88 1.43
CA THR A 66 0.08 10.12 1.21
C THR A 66 1.00 10.37 2.38
N HIS A 67 2.29 10.51 2.10
CA HIS A 67 3.31 10.87 3.08
C HIS A 67 3.68 12.34 2.91
N THR A 68 3.65 13.10 3.99
CA THR A 68 4.08 14.51 4.02
C THR A 68 5.16 14.65 5.11
N CYS A 69 6.29 15.28 4.80
CA CYS A 69 7.32 15.54 5.80
C CYS A 69 6.72 16.39 6.94
N ALA A 70 6.91 15.93 8.17
CA ALA A 70 6.49 16.65 9.37
C ALA A 70 7.55 17.62 9.89
N THR A 71 8.74 17.64 9.27
CA THR A 71 9.85 18.53 9.57
C THR A 71 10.14 19.43 8.36
N PRO A 72 10.80 20.59 8.53
CA PRO A 72 11.21 21.45 7.42
C PRO A 72 12.26 20.80 6.51
N ASP A 73 12.99 19.81 7.01
CA ASP A 73 13.99 19.08 6.27
C ASP A 73 13.38 17.90 5.50
N PRO A 74 13.89 17.58 4.30
CA PRO A 74 13.42 16.43 3.55
C PRO A 74 13.79 15.13 4.27
N LEU A 75 12.84 14.19 4.35
CA LEU A 75 13.11 12.84 4.81
C LEU A 75 13.79 12.05 3.70
N ILE A 76 15.03 11.62 3.94
CA ILE A 76 15.77 10.78 3.01
C ILE A 76 15.40 9.31 3.27
N LEU A 77 14.82 8.67 2.28
CA LEU A 77 14.55 7.23 2.28
C LEU A 77 15.65 6.52 1.51
N PRO A 78 16.63 5.91 2.19
CA PRO A 78 17.70 5.18 1.51
C PRO A 78 17.12 3.92 0.84
N GLU A 79 17.83 3.40 -0.15
CA GLU A 79 17.52 2.10 -0.73
C GLU A 79 17.57 1.04 0.37
N TYR A 80 16.48 0.29 0.49
CA TYR A 80 16.35 -0.77 1.49
C TYR A 80 15.56 -1.94 0.90
N HIS A 81 16.00 -3.15 1.20
CA HIS A 81 15.47 -4.39 0.63
C HIS A 81 13.96 -4.62 0.91
N TYR A 82 13.45 -4.14 2.02
CA TYR A 82 12.05 -4.28 2.43
C TYR A 82 11.31 -2.93 2.52
N GLY A 83 11.79 -1.91 1.83
CA GLY A 83 11.16 -0.60 1.84
C GLY A 83 9.96 -0.49 0.91
N GLY A 84 9.13 0.51 1.14
CA GLY A 84 8.01 0.88 0.28
C GLY A 84 6.69 0.19 0.58
N PHE A 85 5.80 0.19 -0.40
CA PHE A 85 4.47 -0.43 -0.29
C PHE A 85 4.58 -1.94 -0.46
N GLY A 86 4.07 -2.68 0.51
CA GLY A 86 4.02 -4.14 0.50
C GLY A 86 2.59 -4.66 0.44
N PHE A 87 2.36 -5.67 -0.39
CA PHE A 87 1.11 -6.41 -0.47
C PHE A 87 1.36 -7.88 -0.15
N ARG A 88 0.50 -8.47 0.65
CA ARG A 88 0.56 -9.89 0.98
C ARG A 88 -0.66 -10.62 0.42
N GLY A 89 -0.46 -11.37 -0.65
CA GLY A 89 -1.49 -12.14 -1.32
C GLY A 89 -1.90 -13.42 -0.58
N ALA A 90 -2.82 -14.18 -1.18
CA ALA A 90 -3.26 -15.47 -0.66
C ALA A 90 -2.09 -16.48 -0.58
N ALA A 91 -2.13 -17.37 0.41
CA ALA A 91 -1.07 -18.37 0.61
C ALA A 91 -0.86 -19.29 -0.61
N GLY A 92 -1.92 -19.62 -1.34
CA GLY A 92 -1.86 -20.40 -2.57
C GLY A 92 -1.09 -19.75 -3.73
N TRP A 93 -0.83 -18.42 -3.63
CA TRP A 93 -0.05 -17.69 -4.64
C TRP A 93 1.46 -17.81 -4.44
N ASN A 94 1.93 -18.45 -3.38
CA ASN A 94 3.36 -18.60 -3.07
C ASN A 94 4.04 -19.79 -3.75
N GLY A 95 3.29 -20.70 -4.37
CA GLY A 95 3.83 -21.89 -5.02
C GLY A 95 4.31 -21.65 -6.45
N PRO A 96 5.10 -22.58 -7.01
CA PRO A 96 5.29 -22.68 -8.44
C PRO A 96 3.97 -23.14 -9.07
N GLY A 97 3.55 -22.51 -10.15
CA GLY A 97 2.37 -22.93 -10.90
C GLY A 97 1.54 -21.78 -11.44
N GLU A 98 0.50 -22.11 -12.17
CA GLU A 98 -0.37 -21.19 -12.88
C GLU A 98 -1.42 -20.49 -11.96
N ALA A 99 -1.36 -20.77 -10.65
CA ALA A 99 -2.31 -20.21 -9.68
C ALA A 99 -2.15 -18.69 -9.46
N VAL A 100 -1.05 -18.09 -9.89
CA VAL A 100 -0.83 -16.66 -9.81
C VAL A 100 -0.42 -16.10 -11.16
N GLN A 101 -1.07 -15.05 -11.57
CA GLN A 101 -0.71 -14.24 -12.72
C GLN A 101 0.10 -13.05 -12.23
N PHE A 102 1.23 -12.80 -12.86
CA PHE A 102 2.09 -11.67 -12.61
C PHE A 102 2.37 -10.93 -13.93
N LEU A 103 2.24 -9.62 -13.93
CA LEU A 103 2.53 -8.80 -15.10
C LEU A 103 3.01 -7.42 -14.67
N THR A 104 4.09 -6.95 -15.26
CA THR A 104 4.56 -5.58 -15.08
C THR A 104 4.32 -4.72 -16.31
N SER A 105 4.42 -3.40 -16.16
CA SER A 105 4.38 -2.45 -17.28
C SER A 105 5.47 -2.69 -18.33
N GLU A 106 6.51 -3.43 -17.99
CA GLU A 106 7.63 -3.78 -18.86
C GLU A 106 7.45 -5.15 -19.53
N GLY A 107 6.28 -5.77 -19.38
CA GLY A 107 5.93 -7.04 -20.00
C GLY A 107 6.51 -8.28 -19.29
N ILE A 108 7.07 -8.14 -18.10
CA ILE A 108 7.60 -9.27 -17.33
C ILE A 108 6.42 -10.01 -16.70
N THR A 109 6.34 -11.31 -16.97
CA THR A 109 5.28 -12.21 -16.46
C THR A 109 5.78 -13.21 -15.42
N ASP A 110 7.07 -13.25 -15.18
CA ASP A 110 7.71 -14.12 -14.20
C ASP A 110 8.10 -13.34 -12.94
N ARG A 111 7.67 -13.83 -11.78
CA ARG A 111 7.93 -13.19 -10.49
C ARG A 111 9.42 -13.12 -10.13
N ILE A 112 10.21 -14.11 -10.53
CA ILE A 112 11.65 -14.15 -10.24
C ILE A 112 12.37 -13.12 -11.12
N GLN A 113 12.01 -13.06 -12.41
CA GLN A 113 12.57 -12.08 -13.33
C GLN A 113 12.13 -10.64 -12.98
N GLY A 114 10.91 -10.48 -12.46
CA GLY A 114 10.40 -9.17 -12.01
C GLY A 114 10.97 -8.69 -10.69
N ASN A 115 11.64 -9.55 -9.92
CA ASN A 115 12.23 -9.19 -8.64
C ASN A 115 13.35 -8.15 -8.82
N ASN A 116 13.34 -7.09 -7.99
CA ASN A 116 14.31 -5.99 -8.05
C ASN A 116 14.35 -5.23 -9.39
N THR A 117 13.30 -5.31 -10.20
CA THR A 117 13.17 -4.50 -11.42
C THR A 117 12.31 -3.27 -11.17
N ARG A 118 12.47 -2.24 -12.02
CA ARG A 118 11.63 -1.05 -11.99
C ARG A 118 10.44 -1.24 -12.94
N ALA A 119 9.25 -0.91 -12.47
CA ALA A 119 8.04 -0.90 -13.28
C ALA A 119 7.13 0.27 -12.84
N ARG A 120 6.31 0.78 -13.75
CA ARG A 120 5.34 1.83 -13.45
C ARG A 120 4.12 1.28 -12.73
N TRP A 121 3.78 0.03 -13.00
CA TRP A 121 2.73 -0.72 -12.33
C TRP A 121 3.04 -2.22 -12.37
N CYS A 122 2.42 -2.94 -11.47
CA CYS A 122 2.48 -4.39 -11.39
C CYS A 122 1.06 -4.92 -11.16
N TYR A 123 0.70 -5.97 -11.87
CA TYR A 123 -0.50 -6.76 -11.64
C TYR A 123 -0.11 -8.08 -10.98
N VAL A 124 -0.85 -8.47 -9.95
CA VAL A 124 -0.76 -9.78 -9.31
C VAL A 124 -2.19 -10.27 -9.08
N GLY A 125 -2.52 -11.47 -9.55
CA GLY A 125 -3.85 -12.04 -9.41
C GLY A 125 -3.86 -13.55 -9.57
N GLY A 126 -4.95 -14.21 -9.12
CA GLY A 126 -5.13 -15.66 -9.22
C GLY A 126 -6.46 -16.12 -8.66
#